data_4d55437fdcf09417e3782df19d1ee2f1
#
_entry.id   4d55437fdcf09417e3782df19d1ee2f1
#
_cell.length_a   1.000
_cell.length_b   1.000
_cell.length_c   1.000
_cell.angle_alpha   90.00
_cell.angle_beta   90.00
_cell.angle_gamma   90.00
#
_symmetry.space_group_name_H-M   'P 1'
#
loop_
_entity.id
_entity.type
_entity.pdbx_description
1 polymer ?
#
loop_
_entity_poly.entity_id
_entity_poly.type
_entity_poly.pdbx_seq_one_letter_code
_entity_poly.pdbx_strand_id
1 'polypeptide(L)'
;FVFNSGARYNPTTDTWTPMSTVNAPSKYAHSAVWTGTEMIVWGGINSLTPLTPTNIGAKYNPISDTWTIISLSNAPNSTAYHSAVWTGDAMIIHGGINNNTTKKYNPITDTWTTLTHSGVVRFLHSAIWTGNKMIVWGGTNSINSPIMGINTGGVYNATSNTWSTTTLVNAPTPRVSNSAVWTGSEMIIWGGMHEDVVNNTGARYNPTSNAWINTTATNSPSARSSHSSIWTGSEQIIWGGGDNNTSFNDGKKYNPISNGYLPAVNINMYLYSKN
;
A
#
# COMPACT_ATOMS: atom_id res chain seq x y z
N PHE A 1 -11.02 11.52 -15.67
CA PHE A 1 -9.82 11.36 -16.52
C PHE A 1 -8.83 10.46 -15.80
N VAL A 2 -8.13 9.61 -16.56
CA VAL A 2 -6.96 8.85 -16.12
C VAL A 2 -5.75 9.35 -16.90
N PHE A 3 -4.60 9.42 -16.20
CA PHE A 3 -3.39 10.00 -16.78
C PHE A 3 -2.33 8.92 -16.96
N ASN A 4 -1.48 9.09 -17.98
CA ASN A 4 -0.26 8.32 -18.21
C ASN A 4 1.00 9.18 -18.02
N SER A 5 0.84 10.40 -17.54
CA SER A 5 1.95 11.28 -17.22
C SER A 5 2.47 11.04 -15.81
N GLY A 6 3.75 11.24 -15.63
CA GLY A 6 4.45 11.18 -14.35
C GLY A 6 5.73 12.00 -14.42
N ALA A 7 6.40 12.15 -13.28
CA ALA A 7 7.67 12.86 -13.21
C ALA A 7 8.61 12.21 -12.18
N ARG A 8 9.91 12.38 -12.40
CA ARG A 8 10.99 12.02 -11.47
C ARG A 8 11.42 13.28 -10.71
N TYR A 9 11.52 13.17 -9.41
CA TYR A 9 12.03 14.21 -8.55
C TYR A 9 13.50 13.94 -8.19
N ASN A 10 14.34 14.95 -8.37
CA ASN A 10 15.72 14.90 -7.90
C ASN A 10 15.87 15.77 -6.64
N PRO A 11 16.04 15.15 -5.45
CA PRO A 11 16.12 15.88 -4.20
C PRO A 11 17.41 16.71 -4.03
N THR A 12 18.46 16.38 -4.78
CA THR A 12 19.72 17.13 -4.70
C THR A 12 19.62 18.48 -5.41
N THR A 13 18.89 18.53 -6.52
CA THR A 13 18.74 19.75 -7.33
C THR A 13 17.37 20.41 -7.13
N ASP A 14 16.48 19.80 -6.35
CA ASP A 14 15.09 20.23 -6.15
C ASP A 14 14.33 20.42 -7.47
N THR A 15 14.50 19.46 -8.40
CA THR A 15 13.92 19.55 -9.75
C THR A 15 13.07 18.33 -10.10
N TRP A 16 12.03 18.58 -10.91
CA TRP A 16 11.19 17.55 -11.50
C TRP A 16 11.50 17.37 -12.98
N THR A 17 11.66 16.14 -13.43
CA THR A 17 11.82 15.78 -14.83
C THR A 17 10.64 14.92 -15.28
N PRO A 18 9.88 15.33 -16.32
CA PRO A 18 8.82 14.51 -16.86
C PRO A 18 9.31 13.12 -17.30
N MET A 19 8.47 12.11 -17.13
CA MET A 19 8.70 10.76 -17.63
C MET A 19 8.12 10.61 -19.02
N SER A 20 8.72 9.73 -19.84
CA SER A 20 8.15 9.33 -21.13
C SER A 20 6.73 8.81 -20.97
N THR A 21 5.83 9.24 -21.87
CA THR A 21 4.44 8.75 -21.95
C THR A 21 4.27 7.63 -22.97
N VAL A 22 5.32 7.29 -23.74
CA VAL A 22 5.29 6.21 -24.72
C VAL A 22 5.20 4.88 -23.99
N ASN A 23 4.16 4.09 -24.26
CA ASN A 23 3.80 2.85 -23.55
C ASN A 23 3.54 2.99 -22.05
N ALA A 24 3.46 4.22 -21.53
CA ALA A 24 3.09 4.47 -20.13
C ALA A 24 1.63 4.08 -19.91
N PRO A 25 1.32 3.28 -18.87
CA PRO A 25 -0.06 2.88 -18.60
C PRO A 25 -0.89 4.05 -18.04
N SER A 26 -2.05 4.32 -18.68
CA SER A 26 -3.02 5.34 -18.21
C SER A 26 -3.98 4.70 -17.23
N LYS A 27 -3.86 4.98 -15.93
CA LYS A 27 -4.67 4.34 -14.89
C LYS A 27 -4.61 5.04 -13.53
N TYR A 28 -5.59 4.72 -12.67
CA TYR A 28 -5.56 5.06 -11.24
C TYR A 28 -5.88 3.80 -10.40
N ALA A 29 -5.72 3.88 -9.07
CA ALA A 29 -5.92 2.73 -8.16
C ALA A 29 -5.06 1.49 -8.53
N HIS A 30 -3.94 1.72 -9.21
CA HIS A 30 -2.91 0.74 -9.48
C HIS A 30 -1.97 0.61 -8.27
N SER A 31 -1.15 -0.42 -8.27
CA SER A 31 0.00 -0.51 -7.36
C SER A 31 1.30 -0.20 -8.10
N ALA A 32 2.30 0.25 -7.34
CA ALA A 32 3.66 0.43 -7.82
C ALA A 32 4.66 -0.07 -6.79
N VAL A 33 5.74 -0.70 -7.25
CA VAL A 33 6.87 -1.09 -6.43
C VAL A 33 8.17 -0.68 -7.11
N TRP A 34 9.21 -0.40 -6.30
CA TRP A 34 10.55 -0.10 -6.76
C TRP A 34 11.46 -1.32 -6.58
N THR A 35 12.16 -1.72 -7.63
CA THR A 35 13.03 -2.91 -7.61
C THR A 35 14.48 -2.63 -7.19
N GLY A 36 14.82 -1.36 -7.04
CA GLY A 36 16.18 -0.86 -6.93
C GLY A 36 16.68 -0.22 -8.23
N THR A 37 16.13 -0.62 -9.39
CA THR A 37 16.52 -0.14 -10.71
C THR A 37 15.35 0.26 -11.60
N GLU A 38 14.16 -0.35 -11.42
CA GLU A 38 12.96 -0.10 -12.21
C GLU A 38 11.74 0.07 -11.30
N MET A 39 10.77 0.86 -11.75
CA MET A 39 9.44 0.92 -11.13
C MET A 39 8.51 -0.06 -11.87
N ILE A 40 7.86 -0.97 -11.15
CA ILE A 40 6.85 -1.86 -11.70
C ILE A 40 5.48 -1.33 -11.30
N VAL A 41 4.61 -1.10 -12.29
CA VAL A 41 3.22 -0.68 -12.10
C VAL A 41 2.31 -1.80 -12.56
N TRP A 42 1.26 -2.13 -11.79
CA TRP A 42 0.31 -3.19 -12.14
C TRP A 42 -1.14 -2.82 -11.86
N GLY A 43 -2.05 -3.35 -12.70
CA GLY A 43 -3.50 -3.27 -12.49
C GLY A 43 -4.04 -1.85 -12.51
N GLY A 44 -5.06 -1.59 -11.73
CA GLY A 44 -5.73 -0.30 -11.66
C GLY A 44 -6.97 -0.22 -12.57
N ILE A 45 -7.48 0.98 -12.74
CA ILE A 45 -8.71 1.29 -13.49
C ILE A 45 -8.33 2.21 -14.63
N ASN A 46 -8.72 1.86 -15.84
CA ASN A 46 -8.47 2.64 -17.08
C ASN A 46 -9.69 3.45 -17.55
N SER A 47 -10.89 3.18 -17.01
CA SER A 47 -12.11 3.94 -17.28
C SER A 47 -12.98 4.01 -16.04
N LEU A 48 -13.56 5.19 -15.78
CA LEU A 48 -14.48 5.44 -14.68
C LEU A 48 -15.93 5.14 -14.99
N THR A 49 -16.28 5.18 -16.28
CA THR A 49 -17.66 5.03 -16.77
C THR A 49 -17.70 4.16 -18.04
N PRO A 50 -17.95 2.84 -17.92
CA PRO A 50 -18.06 2.05 -16.70
C PRO A 50 -16.72 1.88 -15.98
N LEU A 51 -16.76 1.59 -14.66
CA LEU A 51 -15.59 1.27 -13.89
C LEU A 51 -14.94 -0.02 -14.41
N THR A 52 -13.76 0.11 -15.04
CA THR A 52 -13.12 -0.99 -15.76
C THR A 52 -11.73 -1.26 -15.20
N PRO A 53 -11.58 -2.24 -14.29
CA PRO A 53 -10.27 -2.71 -13.86
C PRO A 53 -9.48 -3.34 -15.00
N THR A 54 -8.16 -3.30 -14.92
CA THR A 54 -7.25 -3.84 -15.92
C THR A 54 -6.25 -4.83 -15.31
N ASN A 55 -5.75 -5.75 -16.15
CA ASN A 55 -4.64 -6.65 -15.82
C ASN A 55 -3.35 -6.29 -16.57
N ILE A 56 -3.23 -5.05 -17.04
CA ILE A 56 -2.04 -4.56 -17.73
C ILE A 56 -1.08 -3.98 -16.69
N GLY A 57 0.22 -4.24 -16.87
CA GLY A 57 1.30 -3.63 -16.12
C GLY A 57 2.47 -3.26 -16.99
N ALA A 58 3.37 -2.44 -16.47
CA ALA A 58 4.59 -2.05 -17.16
C ALA A 58 5.73 -1.80 -16.17
N LYS A 59 6.97 -1.96 -16.65
CA LYS A 59 8.21 -1.58 -15.97
C LYS A 59 8.70 -0.27 -16.55
N TYR A 60 9.08 0.65 -15.70
CA TYR A 60 9.72 1.90 -16.08
C TYR A 60 11.19 1.89 -15.69
N ASN A 61 12.06 2.09 -16.68
CA ASN A 61 13.49 2.25 -16.46
C ASN A 61 13.84 3.75 -16.44
N PRO A 62 14.29 4.31 -15.29
CA PRO A 62 14.58 5.74 -15.19
C PRO A 62 15.88 6.18 -15.89
N ILE A 63 16.76 5.26 -16.23
CA ILE A 63 18.02 5.57 -16.93
C ILE A 63 17.76 5.82 -18.41
N SER A 64 16.99 4.90 -19.04
CA SER A 64 16.63 5.02 -20.48
C SER A 64 15.37 5.83 -20.72
N ASP A 65 14.61 6.20 -19.66
CA ASP A 65 13.30 6.86 -19.73
C ASP A 65 12.31 6.07 -20.60
N THR A 66 12.22 4.76 -20.40
CA THR A 66 11.39 3.87 -21.22
C THR A 66 10.45 3.01 -20.38
N TRP A 67 9.28 2.71 -20.95
CA TRP A 67 8.32 1.75 -20.41
C TRP A 67 8.32 0.47 -21.21
N THR A 68 8.32 -0.67 -20.52
CA THR A 68 8.20 -2.02 -21.10
C THR A 68 6.98 -2.71 -20.51
N ILE A 69 6.06 -3.14 -21.37
CA ILE A 69 4.86 -3.89 -20.94
C ILE A 69 5.32 -5.26 -20.42
N ILE A 70 4.73 -5.71 -19.32
CA ILE A 70 5.03 -7.00 -18.70
C ILE A 70 4.05 -8.08 -19.18
N SER A 71 4.51 -9.33 -19.13
CA SER A 71 3.77 -10.49 -19.60
C SER A 71 2.40 -10.63 -18.92
N LEU A 72 1.39 -11.02 -19.71
CA LEU A 72 0.05 -11.35 -19.21
C LEU A 72 -0.13 -12.87 -18.99
N SER A 73 0.84 -13.68 -19.36
CA SER A 73 0.77 -15.14 -19.19
C SER A 73 0.75 -15.49 -17.69
N ASN A 74 -0.33 -16.14 -17.26
CA ASN A 74 -0.58 -16.49 -15.84
C ASN A 74 -0.63 -15.28 -14.89
N ALA A 75 -0.83 -14.07 -15.40
CA ALA A 75 -0.97 -12.86 -14.61
C ALA A 75 -2.26 -12.89 -13.75
N PRO A 76 -2.39 -12.01 -12.72
CA PRO A 76 -3.66 -11.80 -12.04
C PRO A 76 -4.75 -11.37 -13.01
N ASN A 77 -6.02 -11.70 -12.69
CA ASN A 77 -7.17 -11.11 -13.38
C ASN A 77 -7.17 -9.60 -13.23
N SER A 78 -7.95 -8.93 -14.09
CA SER A 78 -8.16 -7.48 -14.00
C SER A 78 -8.56 -7.07 -12.61
N THR A 79 -7.78 -6.16 -12.00
CA THR A 79 -7.94 -5.78 -10.59
C THR A 79 -7.50 -4.35 -10.31
N ALA A 80 -8.10 -3.76 -9.30
CA ALA A 80 -7.77 -2.43 -8.77
C ALA A 80 -7.87 -2.44 -7.25
N TYR A 81 -7.27 -1.44 -6.58
CA TYR A 81 -7.24 -1.33 -5.12
C TYR A 81 -6.65 -2.57 -4.41
N HIS A 82 -5.86 -3.34 -5.15
CA HIS A 82 -5.05 -4.43 -4.60
C HIS A 82 -3.81 -3.85 -3.91
N SER A 83 -3.13 -4.69 -3.14
CA SER A 83 -1.82 -4.35 -2.61
C SER A 83 -0.70 -5.01 -3.43
N ALA A 84 0.47 -4.38 -3.43
CA ALA A 84 1.70 -4.96 -3.94
C ALA A 84 2.84 -4.71 -2.96
N VAL A 85 3.72 -5.70 -2.80
CA VAL A 85 4.96 -5.58 -2.03
C VAL A 85 6.13 -6.08 -2.86
N TRP A 86 7.31 -5.48 -2.64
CA TRP A 86 8.57 -5.94 -3.22
C TRP A 86 9.31 -6.81 -2.23
N THR A 87 9.72 -8.02 -2.65
CA THR A 87 10.39 -9.00 -1.78
C THR A 87 11.91 -8.90 -1.80
N GLY A 88 12.47 -8.06 -2.66
CA GLY A 88 13.90 -8.00 -2.98
C GLY A 88 14.23 -8.64 -4.34
N ASP A 89 13.41 -9.58 -4.80
CA ASP A 89 13.58 -10.31 -6.07
C ASP A 89 12.30 -10.37 -6.93
N ALA A 90 11.13 -10.18 -6.32
CA ALA A 90 9.85 -10.29 -6.99
C ALA A 90 8.80 -9.32 -6.42
N MET A 91 7.77 -9.02 -7.21
CA MET A 91 6.58 -8.31 -6.75
C MET A 91 5.49 -9.32 -6.38
N ILE A 92 4.95 -9.24 -5.16
CA ILE A 92 3.76 -10.01 -4.77
C ILE A 92 2.55 -9.09 -4.79
N ILE A 93 1.51 -9.50 -5.53
CA ILE A 93 0.21 -8.84 -5.59
C ILE A 93 -0.82 -9.68 -4.83
N HIS A 94 -1.66 -9.02 -4.03
CA HIS A 94 -2.72 -9.66 -3.27
C HIS A 94 -4.03 -8.89 -3.34
N GLY A 95 -5.13 -9.62 -3.56
CA GLY A 95 -6.48 -9.09 -3.50
C GLY A 95 -6.84 -8.09 -4.61
N GLY A 96 -7.71 -7.18 -4.28
CA GLY A 96 -8.28 -6.17 -5.18
C GLY A 96 -9.72 -6.50 -5.61
N ILE A 97 -10.37 -5.54 -6.26
CA ILE A 97 -11.71 -5.74 -6.82
C ILE A 97 -11.65 -6.87 -7.86
N ASN A 98 -12.62 -7.79 -7.79
CA ASN A 98 -12.76 -8.94 -8.68
C ASN A 98 -11.58 -9.93 -8.64
N ASN A 99 -10.71 -9.82 -7.65
CA ASN A 99 -9.54 -10.69 -7.53
C ASN A 99 -9.35 -11.16 -6.07
N ASN A 100 -9.31 -12.47 -5.89
CA ASN A 100 -9.03 -13.11 -4.60
C ASN A 100 -7.72 -13.91 -4.61
N THR A 101 -6.85 -13.65 -5.58
CA THR A 101 -5.61 -14.39 -5.76
C THR A 101 -4.42 -13.69 -5.12
N THR A 102 -3.36 -14.47 -4.89
CA THR A 102 -2.03 -13.97 -4.59
C THR A 102 -1.11 -14.43 -5.73
N LYS A 103 -0.42 -13.49 -6.35
CA LYS A 103 0.49 -13.77 -7.48
C LYS A 103 1.85 -13.15 -7.25
N LYS A 104 2.89 -13.86 -7.65
CA LYS A 104 4.28 -13.40 -7.64
C LYS A 104 4.76 -13.15 -9.07
N TYR A 105 5.27 -11.97 -9.33
CA TYR A 105 5.91 -11.58 -10.60
C TYR A 105 7.43 -11.51 -10.45
N ASN A 106 8.14 -12.22 -11.29
CA ASN A 106 9.60 -12.14 -11.42
C ASN A 106 9.95 -11.22 -12.59
N PRO A 107 10.55 -10.04 -12.36
CA PRO A 107 10.85 -9.08 -13.44
C PRO A 107 12.03 -9.48 -14.34
N ILE A 108 12.89 -10.42 -13.89
CA ILE A 108 14.04 -10.91 -14.67
C ILE A 108 13.56 -11.87 -15.76
N THR A 109 12.67 -12.81 -15.40
CA THR A 109 12.14 -13.82 -16.32
C THR A 109 10.84 -13.41 -17.00
N ASP A 110 10.24 -12.27 -16.59
CA ASP A 110 8.94 -11.78 -17.03
C ASP A 110 7.82 -12.82 -16.85
N THR A 111 7.79 -13.49 -15.70
CA THR A 111 6.85 -14.60 -15.42
C THR A 111 6.05 -14.39 -14.15
N TRP A 112 4.81 -14.93 -14.17
CA TRP A 112 3.91 -14.94 -13.02
C TRP A 112 3.76 -16.35 -12.43
N THR A 113 3.77 -16.42 -11.11
CA THR A 113 3.53 -17.65 -10.34
C THR A 113 2.33 -17.46 -9.41
N THR A 114 1.43 -18.43 -9.38
CA THR A 114 0.32 -18.44 -8.42
C THR A 114 0.83 -18.89 -7.06
N LEU A 115 0.50 -18.12 -6.03
CA LEU A 115 0.76 -18.46 -4.63
C LEU A 115 -0.54 -18.88 -3.96
N THR A 116 -0.46 -19.50 -2.78
CA THR A 116 -1.65 -19.72 -1.95
C THR A 116 -2.30 -18.37 -1.61
N HIS A 117 -3.61 -18.35 -1.45
CA HIS A 117 -4.34 -17.14 -1.06
C HIS A 117 -4.93 -17.28 0.34
N SER A 118 -5.23 -16.15 0.98
CA SER A 118 -5.69 -16.10 2.37
C SER A 118 -7.12 -16.60 2.61
N GLY A 119 -7.86 -16.93 1.55
CA GLY A 119 -9.29 -17.25 1.62
C GLY A 119 -10.21 -16.03 1.82
N VAL A 120 -9.66 -14.85 2.09
CA VAL A 120 -10.42 -13.62 2.33
C VAL A 120 -10.23 -12.68 1.15
N VAL A 121 -11.31 -12.39 0.43
CA VAL A 121 -11.34 -11.34 -0.60
C VAL A 121 -11.24 -9.99 0.10
N ARG A 122 -10.32 -9.15 -0.35
CA ARG A 122 -10.17 -7.79 0.18
C ARG A 122 -9.57 -6.82 -0.83
N PHE A 123 -10.00 -5.57 -0.75
CA PHE A 123 -9.41 -4.44 -1.46
C PHE A 123 -9.40 -3.21 -0.55
N LEU A 124 -8.69 -2.14 -0.91
CA LEU A 124 -8.44 -0.97 -0.05
C LEU A 124 -7.80 -1.35 1.30
N HIS A 125 -7.13 -2.50 1.35
CA HIS A 125 -6.37 -2.94 2.50
C HIS A 125 -4.93 -2.44 2.43
N SER A 126 -4.24 -2.43 3.56
CA SER A 126 -2.80 -2.20 3.61
C SER A 126 -2.02 -3.50 3.57
N ALA A 127 -0.81 -3.44 3.02
CA ALA A 127 0.15 -4.55 3.04
C ALA A 127 1.57 -4.04 3.27
N ILE A 128 2.37 -4.85 3.97
CA ILE A 128 3.80 -4.62 4.16
C ILE A 128 4.59 -5.91 3.94
N TRP A 129 5.88 -5.75 3.62
CA TRP A 129 6.84 -6.85 3.55
C TRP A 129 7.82 -6.77 4.72
N THR A 130 8.05 -7.90 5.40
CA THR A 130 8.92 -7.98 6.60
C THR A 130 10.33 -8.47 6.29
N GLY A 131 10.63 -8.81 5.03
CA GLY A 131 11.83 -9.52 4.60
C GLY A 131 11.56 -10.99 4.25
N ASN A 132 10.58 -11.63 4.86
CA ASN A 132 10.19 -13.03 4.57
C ASN A 132 8.68 -13.29 4.67
N LYS A 133 7.89 -12.33 5.13
CA LYS A 133 6.42 -12.43 5.24
C LYS A 133 5.76 -11.20 4.63
N MET A 134 4.60 -11.40 4.00
CA MET A 134 3.68 -10.29 3.67
C MET A 134 2.58 -10.26 4.72
N ILE A 135 2.37 -9.12 5.34
CA ILE A 135 1.26 -8.90 6.27
C ILE A 135 0.25 -7.99 5.59
N VAL A 136 -1.01 -8.45 5.53
CA VAL A 136 -2.14 -7.66 5.02
C VAL A 136 -3.13 -7.42 6.13
N TRP A 137 -3.76 -6.24 6.17
CA TRP A 137 -4.75 -5.94 7.20
C TRP A 137 -5.81 -4.95 6.73
N GLY A 138 -7.04 -5.11 7.25
CA GLY A 138 -8.15 -4.23 6.93
C GLY A 138 -8.69 -4.43 5.52
N GLY A 139 -9.19 -3.35 4.95
CA GLY A 139 -9.84 -3.36 3.64
C GLY A 139 -11.32 -3.69 3.73
N THR A 140 -11.91 -3.99 2.60
CA THR A 140 -13.32 -4.41 2.47
C THR A 140 -13.44 -5.54 1.46
N ASN A 141 -14.53 -6.29 1.54
CA ASN A 141 -14.92 -7.30 0.55
C ASN A 141 -16.18 -6.90 -0.26
N SER A 142 -16.68 -5.68 -0.05
CA SER A 142 -17.88 -5.17 -0.71
C SER A 142 -17.65 -3.76 -1.26
N ILE A 143 -18.16 -3.51 -2.46
CA ILE A 143 -18.18 -2.19 -3.11
C ILE A 143 -19.43 -1.37 -2.76
N ASN A 144 -20.32 -1.92 -1.94
CA ASN A 144 -21.56 -1.24 -1.57
C ASN A 144 -21.28 -0.05 -0.64
N SER A 145 -22.06 1.00 -0.78
CA SER A 145 -22.05 2.16 0.11
C SER A 145 -23.10 1.98 1.23
N PRO A 146 -22.79 2.34 2.47
CA PRO A 146 -21.48 2.78 2.98
C PRO A 146 -20.42 1.65 2.91
N ILE A 147 -19.15 2.03 2.72
CA ILE A 147 -18.07 1.05 2.63
C ILE A 147 -17.79 0.44 4.00
N MET A 148 -18.13 -0.84 4.12
CA MET A 148 -17.92 -1.62 5.33
C MET A 148 -16.47 -2.15 5.38
N GLY A 149 -15.63 -1.53 6.20
CA GLY A 149 -14.29 -2.06 6.47
C GLY A 149 -14.34 -3.38 7.25
N ILE A 150 -13.24 -4.12 7.21
CA ILE A 150 -13.01 -5.32 8.03
C ILE A 150 -11.81 -5.09 8.95
N ASN A 151 -11.77 -5.82 10.08
CA ASN A 151 -10.67 -5.76 11.07
C ASN A 151 -9.85 -7.06 11.10
N THR A 152 -9.94 -7.86 10.07
CA THR A 152 -9.15 -9.08 9.91
C THR A 152 -7.87 -8.80 9.14
N GLY A 153 -6.85 -9.62 9.37
CA GLY A 153 -5.61 -9.60 8.62
C GLY A 153 -5.08 -11.01 8.36
N GLY A 154 -4.06 -11.09 7.51
CA GLY A 154 -3.36 -12.31 7.18
C GLY A 154 -1.86 -12.10 7.13
N VAL A 155 -1.13 -13.14 7.46
CA VAL A 155 0.34 -13.21 7.39
C VAL A 155 0.71 -14.32 6.41
N TYR A 156 1.22 -13.95 5.26
CA TYR A 156 1.76 -14.88 4.26
C TYR A 156 3.22 -15.15 4.55
N ASN A 157 3.59 -16.41 4.69
CA ASN A 157 4.97 -16.85 4.80
C ASN A 157 5.47 -17.31 3.43
N ALA A 158 6.45 -16.59 2.86
CA ALA A 158 6.96 -16.87 1.53
C ALA A 158 7.77 -18.17 1.44
N THR A 159 8.38 -18.61 2.54
CA THR A 159 9.18 -19.85 2.58
C THR A 159 8.28 -21.08 2.52
N SER A 160 7.20 -21.10 3.31
CA SER A 160 6.26 -22.24 3.35
C SER A 160 5.11 -22.13 2.37
N ASN A 161 4.93 -20.98 1.72
CA ASN A 161 3.79 -20.65 0.85
C ASN A 161 2.44 -20.87 1.58
N THR A 162 2.34 -20.41 2.83
CA THR A 162 1.15 -20.58 3.69
C THR A 162 0.69 -19.28 4.29
N TRP A 163 -0.60 -19.20 4.63
CA TRP A 163 -1.21 -18.08 5.34
C TRP A 163 -1.57 -18.46 6.77
N SER A 164 -1.42 -17.52 7.68
CA SER A 164 -2.01 -17.53 9.01
C SER A 164 -2.81 -16.25 9.24
N THR A 165 -3.72 -16.24 10.20
CA THR A 165 -4.56 -15.08 10.52
C THR A 165 -3.93 -14.22 11.62
N THR A 166 -4.14 -12.91 11.56
CA THR A 166 -3.84 -12.04 12.70
C THR A 166 -4.91 -12.22 13.77
N THR A 167 -4.54 -12.08 15.05
CA THR A 167 -5.51 -12.08 16.15
C THR A 167 -6.48 -10.91 16.04
N LEU A 168 -7.71 -11.10 16.54
CA LEU A 168 -8.69 -10.03 16.71
C LEU A 168 -8.62 -9.37 18.09
N VAL A 169 -7.91 -9.96 19.03
CA VAL A 169 -7.74 -9.39 20.38
C VAL A 169 -6.95 -8.10 20.28
N ASN A 170 -7.54 -7.00 20.75
CA ASN A 170 -7.02 -5.64 20.66
C ASN A 170 -6.73 -5.15 19.23
N ALA A 171 -7.24 -5.83 18.20
CA ALA A 171 -7.15 -5.35 16.83
C ALA A 171 -7.92 -4.03 16.70
N PRO A 172 -7.46 -3.10 15.85
CA PRO A 172 -8.20 -1.87 15.59
C PRO A 172 -9.60 -2.14 15.02
N THR A 173 -10.47 -1.15 15.15
CA THR A 173 -11.80 -1.19 14.52
C THR A 173 -11.69 -1.43 13.01
N PRO A 174 -12.72 -2.03 12.37
CA PRO A 174 -12.75 -2.25 10.93
C PRO A 174 -12.44 -0.97 10.15
N ARG A 175 -11.65 -1.05 9.07
CA ARG A 175 -11.32 0.12 8.25
C ARG A 175 -10.76 -0.21 6.88
N VAL A 176 -10.91 0.73 5.96
CA VAL A 176 -10.30 0.77 4.62
C VAL A 176 -9.38 1.98 4.50
N SER A 177 -8.52 2.00 3.48
CA SER A 177 -7.68 3.16 3.15
C SER A 177 -6.84 3.68 4.32
N ASN A 178 -6.50 2.79 5.26
CA ASN A 178 -5.50 3.05 6.29
C ASN A 178 -4.10 2.90 5.72
N SER A 179 -3.13 3.59 6.30
CA SER A 179 -1.72 3.36 5.98
C SER A 179 -1.11 2.23 6.83
N ALA A 180 -0.02 1.64 6.33
CA ALA A 180 0.80 0.72 7.09
C ALA A 180 2.29 0.95 6.81
N VAL A 181 3.13 0.79 7.84
CA VAL A 181 4.59 0.80 7.73
C VAL A 181 5.16 -0.37 8.53
N TRP A 182 6.37 -0.82 8.14
CA TRP A 182 7.14 -1.84 8.85
C TRP A 182 8.30 -1.22 9.61
N THR A 183 8.42 -1.49 10.91
CA THR A 183 9.48 -0.94 11.77
C THR A 183 10.76 -1.79 11.80
N GLY A 184 10.72 -2.97 11.22
CA GLY A 184 11.70 -4.04 11.40
C GLY A 184 11.22 -5.14 12.34
N SER A 185 10.23 -4.87 13.20
CA SER A 185 9.65 -5.84 14.15
C SER A 185 8.13 -5.81 14.24
N GLU A 186 7.50 -4.68 13.96
CA GLU A 186 6.04 -4.47 14.05
C GLU A 186 5.51 -3.78 12.79
N MET A 187 4.29 -4.14 12.39
CA MET A 187 3.50 -3.36 11.45
C MET A 187 2.73 -2.29 12.21
N ILE A 188 2.91 -1.02 11.88
CA ILE A 188 2.10 0.07 12.43
C ILE A 188 1.05 0.44 11.39
N ILE A 189 -0.23 0.34 11.75
CA ILE A 189 -1.34 0.87 10.94
C ILE A 189 -1.90 2.13 11.59
N TRP A 190 -2.40 3.07 10.75
CA TRP A 190 -3.01 4.29 11.26
C TRP A 190 -4.08 4.82 10.31
N GLY A 191 -5.09 5.55 10.86
CA GLY A 191 -6.13 6.22 10.10
C GLY A 191 -7.06 5.27 9.34
N GLY A 192 -7.58 5.72 8.22
CA GLY A 192 -8.56 5.00 7.41
C GLY A 192 -10.00 5.33 7.78
N MET A 193 -10.97 4.67 7.14
CA MET A 193 -12.39 4.94 7.34
C MET A 193 -13.22 3.66 7.43
N HIS A 194 -14.38 3.74 8.07
CA HIS A 194 -15.40 2.71 8.16
C HIS A 194 -16.78 3.39 8.19
N GLU A 195 -17.73 2.93 7.36
CA GLU A 195 -19.06 3.54 7.25
C GLU A 195 -19.00 5.07 7.08
N ASP A 196 -18.12 5.53 6.18
CA ASP A 196 -17.89 6.96 5.91
C ASP A 196 -17.36 7.78 7.11
N VAL A 197 -16.99 7.12 8.22
CA VAL A 197 -16.36 7.76 9.37
C VAL A 197 -14.84 7.54 9.33
N VAL A 198 -14.08 8.62 9.24
CA VAL A 198 -12.61 8.57 9.29
C VAL A 198 -12.09 8.42 10.71
N ASN A 199 -10.93 7.78 10.84
CA ASN A 199 -10.31 7.45 12.12
C ASN A 199 -9.03 8.25 12.36
N ASN A 200 -8.75 8.58 13.64
CA ASN A 200 -7.48 9.14 14.12
C ASN A 200 -6.73 8.18 15.05
N THR A 201 -7.05 6.91 14.98
CA THR A 201 -6.48 5.85 15.79
C THR A 201 -5.60 4.91 14.95
N GLY A 202 -4.70 4.21 15.60
CA GLY A 202 -3.84 3.20 15.00
C GLY A 202 -3.47 2.09 15.98
N ALA A 203 -2.73 1.10 15.50
CA ALA A 203 -2.16 0.07 16.35
C ALA A 203 -0.88 -0.51 15.74
N ARG A 204 -0.08 -1.13 16.59
CA ARG A 204 1.13 -1.88 16.25
C ARG A 204 0.83 -3.37 16.36
N TYR A 205 1.15 -4.10 15.32
CA TYR A 205 1.02 -5.56 15.26
C TYR A 205 2.39 -6.23 15.25
N ASN A 206 2.62 -7.10 16.22
CA ASN A 206 3.81 -7.93 16.27
C ASN A 206 3.51 -9.33 15.69
N PRO A 207 4.09 -9.71 14.53
CA PRO A 207 3.80 -11.00 13.89
C PRO A 207 4.47 -12.20 14.58
N THR A 208 5.38 -12.00 15.52
CA THR A 208 6.02 -13.06 16.30
C THR A 208 5.13 -13.50 17.45
N SER A 209 4.57 -12.56 18.20
CA SER A 209 3.64 -12.82 19.30
C SER A 209 2.18 -12.90 18.87
N ASN A 210 1.86 -12.56 17.61
CA ASN A 210 0.50 -12.40 17.09
C ASN A 210 -0.35 -11.49 17.99
N ALA A 211 0.17 -10.31 18.35
CA ALA A 211 -0.47 -9.41 19.30
C ALA A 211 -0.56 -7.98 18.75
N TRP A 212 -1.62 -7.26 19.14
CA TRP A 212 -1.84 -5.86 18.85
C TRP A 212 -1.65 -4.99 20.10
N ILE A 213 -1.07 -3.81 19.90
CA ILE A 213 -0.94 -2.74 20.90
C ILE A 213 -1.45 -1.45 20.25
N ASN A 214 -2.47 -0.81 20.84
CA ASN A 214 -3.02 0.44 20.32
C ASN A 214 -2.00 1.58 20.45
N THR A 215 -1.95 2.45 19.43
CA THR A 215 -1.25 3.73 19.54
C THR A 215 -2.08 4.70 20.38
N THR A 216 -1.41 5.67 21.04
CA THR A 216 -2.14 6.76 21.69
C THR A 216 -2.98 7.54 20.68
N ALA A 217 -4.10 8.12 21.13
CA ALA A 217 -4.83 9.12 20.36
C ALA A 217 -4.48 10.56 20.78
N THR A 218 -3.71 10.72 21.87
CA THR A 218 -3.29 12.04 22.37
C THR A 218 -2.33 12.68 21.37
N ASN A 219 -2.67 13.90 20.94
CA ASN A 219 -1.93 14.64 19.92
C ASN A 219 -1.79 13.92 18.57
N SER A 220 -2.62 12.91 18.26
CA SER A 220 -2.63 12.30 16.92
C SER A 220 -3.01 13.33 15.84
N PRO A 221 -2.70 13.09 14.56
CA PRO A 221 -3.31 13.87 13.48
C PRO A 221 -4.84 13.82 13.54
N SER A 222 -5.51 14.80 12.94
CA SER A 222 -6.96 14.74 12.72
C SER A 222 -7.35 13.47 11.99
N ALA A 223 -8.56 12.95 12.26
CA ALA A 223 -9.08 11.75 11.61
C ALA A 223 -9.03 11.89 10.08
N ARG A 224 -8.48 10.90 9.38
CA ARG A 224 -8.26 10.95 7.94
C ARG A 224 -8.10 9.58 7.30
N SER A 225 -8.37 9.52 6.01
CA SER A 225 -8.08 8.38 5.13
C SER A 225 -7.23 8.80 3.94
N SER A 226 -6.75 7.84 3.15
CA SER A 226 -6.00 8.08 1.91
C SER A 226 -4.76 8.99 2.08
N HIS A 227 -4.22 9.05 3.29
CA HIS A 227 -2.98 9.76 3.61
C HIS A 227 -1.76 8.92 3.23
N SER A 228 -0.64 9.59 3.05
CA SER A 228 0.66 8.94 2.89
C SER A 228 1.27 8.61 4.24
N SER A 229 2.04 7.52 4.29
CA SER A 229 2.81 7.15 5.48
C SER A 229 4.13 6.50 5.09
N ILE A 230 5.20 6.91 5.78
CA ILE A 230 6.55 6.37 5.61
C ILE A 230 7.18 6.07 6.96
N TRP A 231 8.14 5.13 6.96
CA TRP A 231 8.97 4.82 8.11
C TRP A 231 10.36 5.42 7.92
N THR A 232 10.85 6.18 8.90
CA THR A 232 12.15 6.88 8.84
C THR A 232 13.31 6.04 9.37
N GLY A 233 13.02 4.86 9.92
CA GLY A 233 13.95 4.07 10.72
C GLY A 233 13.68 4.18 12.22
N SER A 234 12.97 5.21 12.67
CA SER A 234 12.64 5.44 14.09
C SER A 234 11.22 5.97 14.32
N GLU A 235 10.61 6.63 13.34
CA GLU A 235 9.30 7.27 13.43
C GLU A 235 8.45 6.97 12.18
N GLN A 236 7.14 6.84 12.36
CA GLN A 236 6.18 6.87 11.27
C GLN A 236 5.79 8.32 10.98
N ILE A 237 6.00 8.79 9.76
CA ILE A 237 5.47 10.07 9.30
C ILE A 237 4.12 9.80 8.64
N ILE A 238 3.10 10.56 9.05
CA ILE A 238 1.75 10.56 8.50
C ILE A 238 1.53 11.92 7.89
N TRP A 239 1.12 12.01 6.60
CA TRP A 239 0.97 13.27 5.89
C TRP A 239 -0.20 13.27 4.93
N GLY A 240 -0.91 14.41 4.87
CA GLY A 240 -1.98 14.64 3.90
C GLY A 240 -3.21 13.78 4.13
N GLY A 241 -3.84 13.32 3.05
CA GLY A 241 -5.13 12.65 3.11
C GLY A 241 -6.28 13.61 3.37
N GLY A 242 -7.40 13.11 3.81
CA GLY A 242 -8.55 13.96 4.11
C GLY A 242 -9.63 13.24 4.89
N ASP A 243 -10.64 14.00 5.26
CA ASP A 243 -11.96 13.52 5.66
C ASP A 243 -12.95 13.65 4.48
N ASN A 244 -14.24 13.47 4.74
CA ASN A 244 -15.25 13.54 3.67
C ASN A 244 -15.45 14.96 3.09
N ASN A 245 -14.89 15.99 3.73
CA ASN A 245 -15.12 17.40 3.38
C ASN A 245 -13.85 18.16 3.04
N THR A 246 -12.70 17.72 3.57
CA THR A 246 -11.46 18.51 3.57
C THR A 246 -10.27 17.64 3.21
N SER A 247 -9.41 18.14 2.31
CA SER A 247 -8.07 17.60 2.12
C SER A 247 -7.09 18.31 3.06
N PHE A 248 -6.20 17.53 3.69
CA PHE A 248 -5.24 18.06 4.65
C PHE A 248 -3.87 18.28 4.03
N ASN A 249 -3.21 19.35 4.40
CA ASN A 249 -1.82 19.69 4.03
C ASN A 249 -0.89 19.68 5.26
N ASP A 250 -1.26 18.90 6.27
CA ASP A 250 -0.52 18.74 7.52
C ASP A 250 -0.19 17.27 7.80
N GLY A 251 0.59 17.04 8.84
CA GLY A 251 0.90 15.70 9.32
C GLY A 251 1.61 15.69 10.65
N LYS A 252 1.90 14.49 11.14
CA LYS A 252 2.64 14.29 12.39
C LYS A 252 3.57 13.08 12.28
N LYS A 253 4.55 13.07 13.19
CA LYS A 253 5.46 11.95 13.42
C LYS A 253 4.98 11.16 14.63
N TYR A 254 4.87 9.86 14.49
CA TYR A 254 4.58 8.94 15.58
C TYR A 254 5.85 8.18 15.96
N ASN A 255 6.19 8.24 17.25
CA ASN A 255 7.30 7.47 17.79
C ASN A 255 6.76 6.25 18.56
N PRO A 256 7.06 5.01 18.14
CA PRO A 256 6.52 3.81 18.78
C PRO A 256 7.14 3.50 20.14
N ILE A 257 8.34 4.04 20.44
CA ILE A 257 9.00 3.83 21.73
C ILE A 257 8.30 4.64 22.83
N SER A 258 8.07 5.94 22.57
CA SER A 258 7.35 6.81 23.49
C SER A 258 5.84 6.68 23.41
N ASN A 259 5.32 5.98 22.40
CA ASN A 259 3.90 5.91 22.03
C ASN A 259 3.29 7.32 21.92
N GLY A 260 3.98 8.25 21.27
CA GLY A 260 3.60 9.67 21.21
C GLY A 260 3.68 10.26 19.82
N TYR A 261 2.92 11.36 19.62
CA TYR A 261 2.94 12.14 18.37
C TYR A 261 3.63 13.48 18.59
N LEU A 262 4.47 13.84 17.63
CA LEU A 262 5.14 15.14 17.53
C LEU A 262 4.69 15.85 16.25
N PRO A 263 4.59 17.19 16.23
CA PRO A 263 4.33 17.93 15.00
C PRO A 263 5.35 17.56 13.92
N ALA A 264 4.88 17.37 12.71
CA ALA A 264 5.73 17.26 11.53
C ALA A 264 6.11 18.70 11.06
N VAL A 265 6.84 19.43 11.90
CA VAL A 265 7.31 20.79 11.57
C VAL A 265 8.52 20.68 10.66
N ASN A 266 8.49 21.39 9.53
CA ASN A 266 9.60 21.49 8.57
C ASN A 266 10.13 20.16 8.02
N ILE A 267 9.22 19.28 7.60
CA ILE A 267 9.62 18.13 6.80
C ILE A 267 9.77 18.61 5.36
N ASN A 268 10.99 18.91 4.95
CA ASN A 268 11.36 18.75 3.56
C ASN A 268 11.31 17.24 3.31
N MET A 269 10.16 16.75 2.83
CA MET A 269 9.97 15.33 2.55
C MET A 269 10.79 14.95 1.33
N TYR A 270 12.04 14.61 1.56
CA TYR A 270 12.77 13.79 0.61
C TYR A 270 12.28 12.34 0.79
N LEU A 271 11.44 11.88 -0.14
CA LEU A 271 11.00 10.48 -0.18
C LEU A 271 12.21 9.61 -0.54
N TYR A 272 13.01 9.25 0.43
CA TYR A 272 13.98 8.16 0.30
C TYR A 272 13.27 6.84 0.60
N SER A 273 12.91 6.10 -0.44
CA SER A 273 12.71 4.66 -0.29
C SER A 273 14.10 4.02 -0.16
N LYS A 274 14.57 3.80 1.03
CA LYS A 274 15.67 2.87 1.27
C LYS A 274 15.06 1.51 1.61
N ASN A 275 15.29 0.54 0.69
CA ASN A 275 15.31 -0.93 0.81
C ASN A 275 14.42 -1.58 1.88
#